data_569c2c589f629b9aba5c3fd28cdf4643
#
_entry.id   569c2c589f629b9aba5c3fd28cdf4643
#
_cell.length_a   1.000
_cell.length_b   1.000
_cell.length_c   1.000
_cell.angle_alpha   90.00
_cell.angle_beta   90.00
_cell.angle_gamma   90.00
#
_symmetry.space_group_name_H-M   'P 1'
#
loop_
_entity.id
_entity.type
_entity.pdbx_description
1 polymer ?
#
loop_
_entity_poly.entity_id
_entity_poly.type
_entity_poly.pdbx_seq_one_letter_code
_entity_poly.pdbx_strand_id
1 'polypeptide(L)'
;MSTLGNARTSGDNAKRLAVGTIALGTATLGYAVGIERRRWTLRTAELPVLAPGTRPFTILHVSDLHMLPGHQSKQRWVAALGELEPDLVVNTGDNLSHRTAVPSVLRALGPLLNRPGLFVFGSNDYYAPKPKNPARYLMPLGKKKRIHGNQLPWRDLRAAFLEHGWTDLTHVRRTVDVGGRAVFAAGVDDPHLHRDRYSDIAGPADATAAVRLGVTHSPEPRVLDTFAADGYDLVLAGHTHGGQLRLPGYGALVTNCELDRSRARGASRWGADMWLHVSAGLGTSPYAPPPFACPPEASLLTLVPRGSGTTDPRKPARRTTTKPVR
;
A
#
# COMPACT_ATOMS: atom_id res chain seq x y z
N MET A 1 9.24 62.47 -23.77
CA MET A 1 8.04 61.64 -23.98
C MET A 1 8.50 60.21 -24.33
N SER A 2 8.48 59.27 -23.40
CA SER A 2 8.47 57.82 -23.68
C SER A 2 8.74 57.02 -22.35
N THR A 3 7.74 56.86 -21.47
CA THR A 3 7.83 55.96 -20.31
C THR A 3 6.50 55.27 -19.98
N LEU A 4 5.46 55.39 -20.82
CA LEU A 4 4.14 54.80 -20.57
C LEU A 4 3.89 53.45 -21.28
N GLY A 5 4.81 52.99 -22.14
CA GLY A 5 4.62 51.73 -22.89
C GLY A 5 4.96 50.44 -22.13
N ASN A 6 5.89 50.49 -21.16
CA ASN A 6 6.41 49.28 -20.49
C ASN A 6 5.54 48.73 -19.34
N ALA A 7 4.70 49.57 -18.72
CA ALA A 7 3.88 49.14 -17.57
C ALA A 7 2.66 48.32 -17.99
N ARG A 8 2.09 48.55 -19.18
CA ARG A 8 0.92 47.82 -19.67
C ARG A 8 1.28 46.39 -20.11
N THR A 9 2.42 46.16 -20.77
CA THR A 9 2.86 44.84 -21.18
C THR A 9 3.25 43.93 -20.03
N SER A 10 3.79 44.47 -18.93
CA SER A 10 4.13 43.74 -17.72
C SER A 10 2.88 43.21 -17.00
N GLY A 11 1.80 44.03 -16.89
CA GLY A 11 0.55 43.65 -16.28
C GLY A 11 -0.19 42.55 -17.08
N ASP A 12 -0.17 42.63 -18.39
CA ASP A 12 -0.80 41.62 -19.24
C ASP A 12 -0.07 40.28 -19.24
N ASN A 13 1.25 40.30 -19.18
CA ASN A 13 2.06 39.07 -19.01
C ASN A 13 1.82 38.42 -17.65
N ALA A 14 1.73 39.20 -16.56
CA ALA A 14 1.42 38.68 -15.24
C ALA A 14 0.02 38.04 -15.17
N LYS A 15 -0.99 38.68 -15.81
CA LYS A 15 -2.36 38.10 -15.93
C LYS A 15 -2.36 36.79 -16.74
N ARG A 16 -1.69 36.77 -17.88
CA ARG A 16 -1.57 35.55 -18.73
C ARG A 16 -0.89 34.41 -17.96
N LEU A 17 0.18 34.72 -17.22
CA LEU A 17 0.87 33.74 -16.38
C LEU A 17 -0.05 33.20 -15.26
N ALA A 18 -0.78 34.09 -14.58
CA ALA A 18 -1.74 33.71 -13.54
C ALA A 18 -2.86 32.82 -14.11
N VAL A 19 -3.47 33.20 -15.23
CA VAL A 19 -4.51 32.41 -15.91
C VAL A 19 -3.96 31.05 -16.34
N GLY A 20 -2.77 31.01 -16.93
CA GLY A 20 -2.10 29.77 -17.34
C GLY A 20 -1.83 28.84 -16.14
N THR A 21 -1.36 29.39 -15.02
CA THR A 21 -1.10 28.62 -13.79
C THR A 21 -2.39 28.06 -13.19
N ILE A 22 -3.48 28.84 -13.15
CA ILE A 22 -4.79 28.40 -12.67
C ILE A 22 -5.34 27.30 -13.59
N ALA A 23 -5.28 27.47 -14.90
CA ALA A 23 -5.75 26.47 -15.86
C ALA A 23 -4.98 25.16 -15.73
N LEU A 24 -3.64 25.21 -15.62
CA LEU A 24 -2.81 24.03 -15.40
C LEU A 24 -3.16 23.34 -14.07
N GLY A 25 -3.30 24.10 -12.99
CA GLY A 25 -3.69 23.56 -11.68
C GLY A 25 -5.05 22.88 -11.72
N THR A 26 -6.04 23.48 -12.38
CA THR A 26 -7.38 22.91 -12.53
C THR A 26 -7.36 21.63 -13.39
N ALA A 27 -6.62 21.63 -14.50
CA ALA A 27 -6.46 20.46 -15.34
C ALA A 27 -5.77 19.32 -14.61
N THR A 28 -4.71 19.62 -13.84
CA THR A 28 -3.99 18.66 -13.00
C THR A 28 -4.90 18.04 -11.95
N LEU A 29 -5.70 18.85 -11.25
CA LEU A 29 -6.66 18.37 -10.26
C LEU A 29 -7.75 17.53 -10.92
N GLY A 30 -8.29 17.96 -12.06
CA GLY A 30 -9.26 17.19 -12.85
C GLY A 30 -8.73 15.84 -13.27
N TYR A 31 -7.49 15.77 -13.74
CA TYR A 31 -6.81 14.51 -14.06
C TYR A 31 -6.65 13.61 -12.82
N ALA A 32 -6.16 14.15 -11.72
CA ALA A 32 -5.92 13.40 -10.49
C ALA A 32 -7.22 12.80 -9.92
N VAL A 33 -8.32 13.59 -9.88
CA VAL A 33 -9.61 13.16 -9.36
C VAL A 33 -10.36 12.26 -10.34
N GLY A 34 -10.38 12.60 -11.63
CA GLY A 34 -11.19 11.94 -12.63
C GLY A 34 -10.57 10.68 -13.23
N ILE A 35 -9.28 10.72 -13.45
CA ILE A 35 -8.55 9.68 -14.19
C ILE A 35 -7.62 8.88 -13.29
N GLU A 36 -6.60 9.51 -12.70
CA GLU A 36 -5.53 8.79 -12.01
C GLU A 36 -6.05 7.97 -10.84
N ARG A 37 -6.97 8.49 -10.05
CA ARG A 37 -7.61 7.82 -8.92
C ARG A 37 -8.31 6.49 -9.31
N ARG A 38 -8.67 6.32 -10.59
CA ARG A 38 -9.35 5.14 -11.13
C ARG A 38 -8.46 4.29 -12.03
N ARG A 39 -7.20 4.65 -12.18
CA ARG A 39 -6.24 3.96 -13.01
C ARG A 39 -5.51 2.90 -12.20
N TRP A 40 -6.23 1.87 -11.75
CA TRP A 40 -5.64 0.75 -11.03
C TRP A 40 -4.60 0.04 -11.88
N THR A 41 -3.49 -0.34 -11.27
CA THR A 41 -2.37 -0.99 -11.95
C THR A 41 -1.96 -2.25 -11.20
N LEU A 42 -1.59 -3.28 -11.93
CA LEU A 42 -0.88 -4.43 -11.37
C LEU A 42 0.62 -4.19 -11.55
N ARG A 43 1.36 -4.28 -10.45
CA ARG A 43 2.82 -4.26 -10.48
C ARG A 43 3.37 -5.64 -10.22
N THR A 44 4.47 -5.96 -10.86
CA THR A 44 5.20 -7.20 -10.62
C THR A 44 6.59 -6.89 -10.08
N ALA A 45 7.07 -7.72 -9.17
CA ALA A 45 8.44 -7.67 -8.69
C ALA A 45 8.94 -9.08 -8.38
N GLU A 46 10.20 -9.34 -8.64
CA GLU A 46 10.88 -10.56 -8.22
C GLU A 46 11.73 -10.26 -6.99
N LEU A 47 11.62 -11.10 -5.96
CA LEU A 47 12.31 -10.94 -4.69
C LEU A 47 13.15 -12.19 -4.39
N PRO A 48 14.49 -12.10 -4.38
CA PRO A 48 15.38 -13.22 -4.12
C PRO A 48 15.49 -13.47 -2.61
N VAL A 49 14.50 -14.17 -2.06
CA VAL A 49 14.39 -14.48 -0.62
C VAL A 49 14.45 -15.97 -0.30
N LEU A 50 14.17 -16.84 -1.29
CA LEU A 50 14.10 -18.28 -1.07
C LEU A 50 15.48 -18.93 -1.00
N ALA A 51 15.57 -20.10 -0.38
CA ALA A 51 16.76 -20.92 -0.41
C ALA A 51 17.10 -21.37 -1.85
N PRO A 52 18.38 -21.59 -2.21
CA PRO A 52 18.76 -22.11 -3.51
C PRO A 52 18.01 -23.43 -3.84
N GLY A 53 17.58 -23.61 -5.09
CA GLY A 53 16.85 -24.78 -5.53
C GLY A 53 15.35 -24.82 -5.19
N THR A 54 14.86 -23.87 -4.39
CA THR A 54 13.42 -23.77 -4.09
C THR A 54 12.64 -23.27 -5.31
N ARG A 55 11.50 -23.90 -5.60
CA ARG A 55 10.61 -23.41 -6.68
C ARG A 55 10.06 -22.03 -6.31
N PRO A 56 10.06 -21.08 -7.23
CA PRO A 56 9.39 -19.79 -7.02
C PRO A 56 7.92 -19.94 -6.61
N PHE A 57 7.39 -19.01 -5.87
CA PHE A 57 5.96 -18.89 -5.63
C PHE A 57 5.54 -17.43 -5.57
N THR A 58 4.23 -17.17 -5.71
CA THR A 58 3.69 -15.84 -5.90
C THR A 58 2.88 -15.39 -4.70
N ILE A 59 3.08 -14.13 -4.31
CA ILE A 59 2.26 -13.43 -3.32
C ILE A 59 1.54 -12.28 -4.01
N LEU A 60 0.21 -12.26 -3.96
CA LEU A 60 -0.54 -11.06 -4.31
C LEU A 60 -0.70 -10.18 -3.08
N HIS A 61 -0.03 -9.05 -3.09
CA HIS A 61 -0.13 -8.04 -2.03
C HIS A 61 -1.23 -7.04 -2.37
N VAL A 62 -2.28 -7.02 -1.55
CA VAL A 62 -3.44 -6.12 -1.59
C VAL A 62 -3.42 -5.25 -0.36
N SER A 63 -3.61 -3.95 -0.52
CA SER A 63 -3.57 -2.98 0.58
C SER A 63 -4.47 -1.79 0.29
N ASP A 64 -4.92 -1.11 1.35
CA ASP A 64 -5.55 0.20 1.27
C ASP A 64 -6.69 0.26 0.24
N LEU A 65 -7.63 -0.67 0.32
CA LEU A 65 -8.79 -0.71 -0.57
C LEU A 65 -9.66 0.54 -0.42
N HIS A 66 -9.75 1.10 0.78
CA HIS A 66 -10.64 2.23 1.09
C HIS A 66 -12.00 2.10 0.41
N MET A 67 -12.65 0.96 0.63
CA MET A 67 -13.86 0.60 -0.09
C MET A 67 -15.06 1.45 0.35
N LEU A 68 -15.79 1.94 -0.63
CA LEU A 68 -17.13 2.49 -0.48
C LEU A 68 -18.13 1.58 -1.18
N PRO A 69 -19.41 1.53 -0.75
CA PRO A 69 -20.43 0.66 -1.36
C PRO A 69 -20.57 0.86 -2.88
N GLY A 70 -20.42 2.09 -3.35
CA GLY A 70 -20.57 2.45 -4.77
C GLY A 70 -19.35 2.20 -5.67
N HIS A 71 -18.24 1.66 -5.16
CA HIS A 71 -17.01 1.45 -5.92
C HIS A 71 -17.05 0.21 -6.83
N GLN A 72 -18.10 0.04 -7.63
CA GLN A 72 -18.31 -1.15 -8.46
C GLN A 72 -17.15 -1.44 -9.42
N SER A 73 -16.60 -0.42 -10.09
CA SER A 73 -15.47 -0.62 -11.03
C SER A 73 -14.23 -1.11 -10.31
N LYS A 74 -13.94 -0.62 -9.09
CA LYS A 74 -12.85 -1.12 -8.26
C LYS A 74 -13.10 -2.57 -7.84
N GLN A 75 -14.35 -2.89 -7.43
CA GLN A 75 -14.71 -4.26 -7.05
C GLN A 75 -14.43 -5.24 -8.20
N ARG A 76 -14.88 -4.91 -9.42
CA ARG A 76 -14.62 -5.75 -10.61
C ARG A 76 -13.13 -5.89 -10.91
N TRP A 77 -12.38 -4.80 -10.84
CA TRP A 77 -10.95 -4.82 -11.13
C TRP A 77 -10.17 -5.67 -10.12
N VAL A 78 -10.48 -5.55 -8.82
CA VAL A 78 -9.84 -6.34 -7.77
C VAL A 78 -10.23 -7.82 -7.91
N ALA A 79 -11.51 -8.13 -8.20
CA ALA A 79 -11.96 -9.50 -8.42
C ALA A 79 -11.23 -10.18 -9.60
N ALA A 80 -10.96 -9.44 -10.67
CA ALA A 80 -10.22 -9.94 -11.82
C ALA A 80 -8.76 -10.32 -11.50
N LEU A 81 -8.20 -9.83 -10.39
CA LEU A 81 -6.89 -10.29 -9.92
C LEU A 81 -6.89 -11.77 -9.51
N GLY A 82 -8.06 -12.37 -9.29
CA GLY A 82 -8.19 -13.79 -9.05
C GLY A 82 -7.71 -14.66 -10.22
N GLU A 83 -7.74 -14.14 -11.45
CA GLU A 83 -7.23 -14.80 -12.66
C GLU A 83 -5.70 -14.99 -12.64
N LEU A 84 -4.99 -14.27 -11.76
CA LEU A 84 -3.55 -14.44 -11.56
C LEU A 84 -3.19 -15.72 -10.80
N GLU A 85 -4.18 -16.35 -10.16
CA GLU A 85 -4.03 -17.55 -9.35
C GLU A 85 -2.83 -17.50 -8.38
N PRO A 86 -2.67 -16.45 -7.55
CA PRO A 86 -1.54 -16.35 -6.64
C PRO A 86 -1.52 -17.52 -5.65
N ASP A 87 -0.32 -17.97 -5.27
CA ASP A 87 -0.18 -19.01 -4.25
C ASP A 87 -0.63 -18.53 -2.87
N LEU A 88 -0.43 -17.23 -2.57
CA LEU A 88 -0.79 -16.59 -1.31
C LEU A 88 -1.32 -15.18 -1.56
N VAL A 89 -2.35 -14.79 -0.84
CA VAL A 89 -2.81 -13.39 -0.78
C VAL A 89 -2.43 -12.77 0.56
N VAL A 90 -1.83 -11.58 0.54
CA VAL A 90 -1.55 -10.81 1.77
C VAL A 90 -2.27 -9.48 1.71
N ASN A 91 -3.12 -9.23 2.70
CA ASN A 91 -3.87 -7.99 2.87
C ASN A 91 -3.30 -7.21 4.06
N THR A 92 -2.77 -6.03 3.80
CA THR A 92 -2.12 -5.20 4.82
C THR A 92 -3.03 -4.10 5.39
N GLY A 93 -4.36 -4.24 5.24
CA GLY A 93 -5.34 -3.39 5.94
C GLY A 93 -5.80 -2.16 5.16
N ASP A 94 -6.52 -1.28 5.86
CA ASP A 94 -7.23 -0.11 5.33
C ASP A 94 -8.25 -0.47 4.24
N ASN A 95 -9.03 -1.53 4.51
CA ASN A 95 -10.04 -2.04 3.58
C ASN A 95 -11.30 -1.16 3.53
N LEU A 96 -11.68 -0.56 4.66
CA LEU A 96 -12.97 0.10 4.84
C LEU A 96 -12.87 1.63 4.74
N SER A 97 -13.87 2.27 4.19
CA SER A 97 -14.11 3.73 4.29
C SER A 97 -15.56 4.07 4.61
N HIS A 98 -16.42 3.07 4.82
CA HIS A 98 -17.83 3.24 5.15
C HIS A 98 -18.35 2.07 5.98
N ARG A 99 -19.30 2.34 6.88
CA ARG A 99 -19.88 1.33 7.78
C ARG A 99 -20.59 0.17 7.07
N THR A 100 -21.01 0.33 5.83
CA THR A 100 -21.68 -0.72 5.04
C THR A 100 -20.75 -1.27 3.93
N ALA A 101 -19.44 -1.09 4.04
CA ALA A 101 -18.51 -1.48 2.97
C ALA A 101 -18.07 -2.95 3.02
N VAL A 102 -18.30 -3.68 4.13
CA VAL A 102 -17.87 -5.08 4.27
C VAL A 102 -18.32 -5.95 3.10
N PRO A 103 -19.60 -5.97 2.69
CA PRO A 103 -20.01 -6.77 1.54
C PRO A 103 -19.32 -6.38 0.24
N SER A 104 -18.94 -5.10 0.10
CA SER A 104 -18.22 -4.60 -1.08
C SER A 104 -16.77 -5.01 -1.10
N VAL A 105 -16.12 -5.11 0.07
CA VAL A 105 -14.77 -5.67 0.22
C VAL A 105 -14.78 -7.15 -0.15
N LEU A 106 -15.75 -7.92 0.37
CA LEU A 106 -15.86 -9.34 0.08
C LEU A 106 -16.13 -9.61 -1.41
N ARG A 107 -17.02 -8.83 -2.04
CA ARG A 107 -17.21 -8.92 -3.50
C ARG A 107 -15.95 -8.57 -4.30
N ALA A 108 -15.20 -7.57 -3.84
CA ALA A 108 -13.95 -7.19 -4.50
C ALA A 108 -12.88 -8.27 -4.39
N LEU A 109 -12.71 -8.86 -3.22
CA LEU A 109 -11.75 -9.94 -3.02
C LEU A 109 -12.23 -11.26 -3.65
N GLY A 110 -13.55 -11.48 -3.75
CA GLY A 110 -14.20 -12.55 -4.49
C GLY A 110 -13.38 -13.83 -4.64
N PRO A 111 -12.87 -14.14 -5.86
CA PRO A 111 -12.09 -15.36 -6.09
C PRO A 111 -10.81 -15.46 -5.27
N LEU A 112 -10.24 -14.33 -4.83
CA LEU A 112 -9.01 -14.30 -4.01
C LEU A 112 -9.26 -14.91 -2.61
N LEU A 113 -10.49 -14.84 -2.10
CA LEU A 113 -10.85 -15.43 -0.81
C LEU A 113 -10.76 -16.95 -0.78
N ASN A 114 -10.72 -17.60 -1.95
CA ASN A 114 -10.52 -19.04 -2.08
C ASN A 114 -9.03 -19.45 -2.08
N ARG A 115 -8.12 -18.49 -2.01
CA ARG A 115 -6.68 -18.73 -1.92
C ARG A 115 -6.23 -18.63 -0.46
N PRO A 116 -5.13 -19.29 -0.07
CA PRO A 116 -4.51 -19.05 1.22
C PRO A 116 -4.33 -17.54 1.43
N GLY A 117 -4.72 -17.02 2.59
CA GLY A 117 -4.69 -15.58 2.84
C GLY A 117 -4.17 -15.23 4.23
N LEU A 118 -3.41 -14.15 4.32
CA LEU A 118 -2.91 -13.54 5.55
C LEU A 118 -3.38 -12.08 5.60
N PHE A 119 -3.73 -11.60 6.78
CA PHE A 119 -4.13 -10.19 6.90
C PHE A 119 -3.75 -9.57 8.25
N VAL A 120 -3.62 -8.24 8.22
CA VAL A 120 -3.64 -7.35 9.39
C VAL A 120 -4.60 -6.20 9.09
N PHE A 121 -4.95 -5.41 10.11
CA PHE A 121 -5.81 -4.25 9.96
C PHE A 121 -5.01 -2.93 9.96
N GLY A 122 -5.57 -1.91 9.28
CA GLY A 122 -5.11 -0.54 9.32
C GLY A 122 -6.13 0.39 10.01
N SER A 123 -5.76 1.64 10.13
CA SER A 123 -6.55 2.66 10.84
C SER A 123 -7.96 2.86 10.29
N ASN A 124 -8.11 2.72 8.96
CA ASN A 124 -9.42 2.85 8.30
C ASN A 124 -10.21 1.54 8.24
N ASP A 125 -9.76 0.48 8.89
CA ASP A 125 -10.62 -0.65 9.23
C ASP A 125 -11.34 -0.36 10.56
N TYR A 126 -10.66 0.30 11.50
CA TYR A 126 -11.21 0.63 12.80
C TYR A 126 -12.10 1.87 12.80
N TYR A 127 -11.69 2.93 12.05
CA TYR A 127 -12.33 4.23 12.13
C TYR A 127 -12.66 4.81 10.77
N ALA A 128 -13.89 5.33 10.65
CA ALA A 128 -14.33 6.03 9.46
C ALA A 128 -13.47 7.26 9.17
N PRO A 129 -13.14 7.53 7.91
CA PRO A 129 -12.44 8.75 7.55
C PRO A 129 -13.29 9.98 7.86
N LYS A 130 -12.65 11.08 8.29
CA LYS A 130 -13.27 12.38 8.54
C LYS A 130 -12.68 13.45 7.65
N PRO A 131 -13.47 14.47 7.25
CA PRO A 131 -12.95 15.67 6.60
C PRO A 131 -11.84 16.30 7.44
N LYS A 132 -10.72 16.59 6.79
CA LYS A 132 -9.56 17.24 7.41
C LYS A 132 -9.08 18.34 6.47
N ASN A 133 -8.53 19.43 7.03
CA ASN A 133 -7.88 20.43 6.19
C ASN A 133 -6.74 19.78 5.38
N PRO A 134 -6.77 19.86 4.04
CA PRO A 134 -5.75 19.24 3.19
C PRO A 134 -4.32 19.71 3.49
N ALA A 135 -4.13 20.96 3.95
CA ALA A 135 -2.82 21.49 4.32
C ALA A 135 -2.16 20.69 5.47
N ARG A 136 -2.95 20.02 6.30
CA ARG A 136 -2.43 19.13 7.35
C ARG A 136 -1.60 17.97 6.78
N TYR A 137 -1.85 17.59 5.53
CA TYR A 137 -1.08 16.50 4.88
C TYR A 137 0.41 16.83 4.80
N LEU A 138 0.74 18.11 4.61
CA LEU A 138 2.11 18.62 4.52
C LEU A 138 2.73 18.99 5.89
N MET A 139 1.98 18.90 6.98
CA MET A 139 2.51 19.23 8.31
C MET A 139 3.39 18.08 8.85
N PRO A 140 4.44 18.38 9.64
CA PRO A 140 5.24 17.38 10.34
C PRO A 140 4.38 16.46 11.22
N LEU A 141 4.75 15.18 11.29
CA LEU A 141 3.98 14.14 11.98
C LEU A 141 3.70 14.47 13.46
N GLY A 142 4.72 14.89 14.21
CA GLY A 142 4.60 15.17 15.65
C GLY A 142 3.66 16.33 16.03
N LYS A 143 3.22 17.16 15.07
CA LYS A 143 2.30 18.28 15.31
C LYS A 143 0.83 17.95 14.96
N LYS A 144 0.55 16.71 14.50
CA LYS A 144 -0.79 16.32 14.07
C LYS A 144 -1.57 15.68 15.23
N LYS A 145 -2.55 16.38 15.80
CA LYS A 145 -3.53 15.75 16.70
C LYS A 145 -4.34 14.72 15.90
N ARG A 146 -4.41 13.47 16.38
CA ARG A 146 -5.23 12.42 15.73
C ARG A 146 -6.71 12.74 15.88
N ILE A 147 -7.44 12.60 14.77
CA ILE A 147 -8.89 12.77 14.72
C ILE A 147 -9.47 11.47 14.18
N HIS A 148 -10.08 10.70 15.06
CA HIS A 148 -10.75 9.46 14.69
C HIS A 148 -12.22 9.73 14.31
N GLY A 149 -12.71 9.01 13.32
CA GLY A 149 -14.11 8.93 12.97
C GLY A 149 -14.88 7.96 13.85
N ASN A 150 -16.12 7.68 13.45
CA ASN A 150 -16.91 6.62 14.09
C ASN A 150 -16.27 5.26 13.84
N GLN A 151 -16.49 4.33 14.76
CA GLN A 151 -16.01 2.96 14.60
C GLN A 151 -16.65 2.31 13.38
N LEU A 152 -15.85 1.55 12.63
CA LEU A 152 -16.27 0.75 11.49
C LEU A 152 -16.43 -0.73 11.88
N PRO A 153 -17.15 -1.54 11.11
CA PRO A 153 -17.45 -2.93 11.42
C PRO A 153 -16.26 -3.86 11.09
N TRP A 154 -15.08 -3.57 11.64
CA TRP A 154 -13.87 -4.36 11.40
C TRP A 154 -14.01 -5.80 11.94
N ARG A 155 -14.85 -6.01 12.99
CA ARG A 155 -15.11 -7.35 13.53
C ARG A 155 -15.87 -8.22 12.54
N ASP A 156 -16.82 -7.63 11.80
CA ASP A 156 -17.57 -8.34 10.76
C ASP A 156 -16.66 -8.69 9.60
N LEU A 157 -15.77 -7.77 9.21
CA LEU A 157 -14.75 -8.03 8.18
C LEU A 157 -13.79 -9.14 8.63
N ARG A 158 -13.34 -9.10 9.89
CA ARG A 158 -12.48 -10.14 10.47
C ARG A 158 -13.16 -11.51 10.44
N ALA A 159 -14.41 -11.57 10.91
CA ALA A 159 -15.17 -12.81 10.90
C ALA A 159 -15.29 -13.40 9.50
N ALA A 160 -15.63 -12.57 8.52
CA ALA A 160 -15.73 -13.00 7.13
C ALA A 160 -14.40 -13.49 6.54
N PHE A 161 -13.27 -12.86 6.84
CA PHE A 161 -11.96 -13.33 6.39
C PHE A 161 -11.61 -14.70 7.02
N LEU A 162 -11.91 -14.88 8.31
CA LEU A 162 -11.70 -16.15 9.01
C LEU A 162 -12.60 -17.27 8.48
N GLU A 163 -13.85 -16.98 8.11
CA GLU A 163 -14.77 -17.95 7.47
C GLU A 163 -14.22 -18.45 6.13
N HIS A 164 -13.49 -17.60 5.41
CA HIS A 164 -12.78 -18.00 4.19
C HIS A 164 -11.42 -18.66 4.43
N GLY A 165 -11.07 -18.96 5.68
CA GLY A 165 -9.82 -19.61 6.05
C GLY A 165 -8.58 -18.70 6.04
N TRP A 166 -8.76 -17.39 5.90
CA TRP A 166 -7.65 -16.46 6.00
C TRP A 166 -7.14 -16.34 7.44
N THR A 167 -5.84 -16.17 7.61
CA THR A 167 -5.19 -16.07 8.92
C THR A 167 -5.05 -14.61 9.35
N ASP A 168 -5.61 -14.26 10.50
CA ASP A 168 -5.36 -12.99 11.18
C ASP A 168 -3.99 -13.02 11.85
N LEU A 169 -3.11 -12.14 11.43
CA LEU A 169 -1.75 -11.99 11.98
C LEU A 169 -1.66 -10.87 13.04
N THR A 170 -2.78 -10.31 13.49
CA THR A 170 -2.78 -9.25 14.52
C THR A 170 -2.17 -9.77 15.82
N HIS A 171 -0.91 -9.45 16.08
CA HIS A 171 -0.08 -9.95 17.20
C HIS A 171 0.02 -11.49 17.25
N VAL A 172 0.09 -12.11 16.09
CA VAL A 172 0.21 -13.57 15.93
C VAL A 172 1.43 -13.91 15.11
N ARG A 173 2.15 -14.96 15.50
CA ARG A 173 3.17 -15.63 14.70
C ARG A 173 2.73 -17.07 14.45
N ARG A 174 2.81 -17.52 13.20
CA ARG A 174 2.32 -18.84 12.80
C ARG A 174 3.01 -19.34 11.54
N THR A 175 3.24 -20.63 11.46
CA THR A 175 3.55 -21.29 10.19
C THR A 175 2.26 -21.67 9.49
N VAL A 176 2.13 -21.31 8.22
CA VAL A 176 1.02 -21.67 7.33
C VAL A 176 1.56 -22.49 6.16
N ASP A 177 0.81 -23.48 5.73
CA ASP A 177 1.13 -24.22 4.50
C ASP A 177 0.62 -23.45 3.28
N VAL A 178 1.50 -23.24 2.32
CA VAL A 178 1.17 -22.60 1.05
C VAL A 178 1.64 -23.51 -0.09
N GLY A 179 0.75 -24.39 -0.55
CA GLY A 179 1.07 -25.33 -1.62
C GLY A 179 2.21 -26.28 -1.29
N GLY A 180 2.22 -26.84 -0.08
CA GLY A 180 3.25 -27.73 0.44
C GLY A 180 4.52 -27.03 0.93
N ARG A 181 4.48 -25.69 1.10
CA ARG A 181 5.61 -24.90 1.62
C ARG A 181 5.26 -24.29 2.98
N ALA A 182 6.12 -24.48 3.95
CA ALA A 182 6.00 -23.83 5.26
C ALA A 182 6.37 -22.33 5.12
N VAL A 183 5.40 -21.45 5.25
CA VAL A 183 5.58 -20.00 5.34
C VAL A 183 5.43 -19.59 6.80
N PHE A 184 6.53 -19.19 7.45
CA PHE A 184 6.47 -18.62 8.79
C PHE A 184 6.07 -17.16 8.69
N ALA A 185 4.91 -16.80 9.20
CA ALA A 185 4.36 -15.46 9.12
C ALA A 185 4.10 -14.87 10.51
N ALA A 186 4.38 -13.58 10.67
CA ALA A 186 3.99 -12.84 11.85
C ALA A 186 3.51 -11.44 11.48
N GLY A 187 2.62 -10.88 12.30
CA GLY A 187 2.12 -9.54 12.08
C GLY A 187 1.78 -8.81 13.35
N VAL A 188 1.69 -7.51 13.25
CA VAL A 188 1.27 -6.60 14.33
C VAL A 188 0.02 -5.82 13.92
N ASP A 189 -0.73 -5.34 14.93
CA ASP A 189 -1.77 -4.33 14.73
C ASP A 189 -1.14 -3.00 14.26
N ASP A 190 -1.93 -2.05 13.83
CA ASP A 190 -1.52 -0.83 13.16
C ASP A 190 -0.56 0.05 13.98
N PRO A 191 0.72 0.16 13.55
CA PRO A 191 1.69 1.02 14.22
C PRO A 191 1.33 2.51 14.12
N HIS A 192 0.61 2.92 13.08
CA HIS A 192 0.15 4.30 12.93
C HIS A 192 -0.81 4.70 14.05
N LEU A 193 -1.58 3.78 14.58
CA LEU A 193 -2.45 3.98 15.75
C LEU A 193 -1.75 3.72 17.08
N HIS A 194 -0.46 3.32 17.09
CA HIS A 194 0.27 2.82 18.27
C HIS A 194 -0.44 1.64 18.93
N ARG A 195 -1.01 0.76 18.11
CA ARG A 195 -1.68 -0.45 18.59
C ARG A 195 -0.76 -1.67 18.50
N ASP A 196 0.35 -1.55 17.80
CA ASP A 196 1.34 -2.61 17.65
C ASP A 196 1.96 -2.98 19.00
N ARG A 197 1.96 -4.26 19.31
CA ARG A 197 2.63 -4.88 20.45
C ARG A 197 3.58 -5.93 19.91
N TYR A 198 4.73 -5.47 19.41
CA TYR A 198 5.72 -6.39 18.86
C TYR A 198 6.21 -7.42 19.88
N SER A 199 6.19 -7.07 21.19
CA SER A 199 6.53 -7.98 22.29
C SER A 199 5.74 -9.29 22.27
N ASP A 200 4.51 -9.28 21.74
CA ASP A 200 3.63 -10.46 21.69
C ASP A 200 4.12 -11.49 20.63
N ILE A 201 4.93 -11.05 19.68
CA ILE A 201 5.47 -11.87 18.59
C ILE A 201 6.99 -11.88 18.52
N ALA A 202 7.68 -11.25 19.47
CA ALA A 202 9.13 -11.13 19.50
C ALA A 202 9.82 -12.49 19.55
N GLY A 203 11.01 -12.55 18.99
CA GLY A 203 11.90 -13.68 18.98
C GLY A 203 12.21 -14.21 17.57
N PRO A 204 13.25 -15.03 17.43
CA PRO A 204 13.76 -15.47 16.15
C PRO A 204 12.66 -16.08 15.26
N ALA A 205 12.64 -15.69 14.00
CA ALA A 205 11.79 -16.30 13.00
C ALA A 205 12.26 -17.74 12.71
N ASP A 206 11.32 -18.62 12.38
CA ASP A 206 11.62 -20.03 12.13
C ASP A 206 12.54 -20.21 10.91
N ALA A 207 13.81 -20.54 11.16
CA ALA A 207 14.81 -20.71 10.13
C ALA A 207 14.56 -21.93 9.20
N THR A 208 13.67 -22.84 9.58
CA THR A 208 13.31 -24.03 8.77
C THR A 208 12.23 -23.72 7.75
N ALA A 209 11.54 -22.60 7.88
CA ALA A 209 10.50 -22.18 6.94
C ALA A 209 11.09 -21.82 5.57
N ALA A 210 10.32 -22.05 4.51
CA ALA A 210 10.70 -21.69 3.16
C ALA A 210 10.87 -20.17 2.97
N VAL A 211 10.08 -19.39 3.70
CA VAL A 211 10.18 -17.94 3.81
C VAL A 211 9.64 -17.46 5.16
N ARG A 212 10.26 -16.40 5.70
CA ARG A 212 9.88 -15.75 6.95
C ARG A 212 9.30 -14.38 6.62
N LEU A 213 7.98 -14.25 6.77
CA LEU A 213 7.17 -13.12 6.29
C LEU A 213 6.67 -12.28 7.45
N GLY A 214 7.07 -11.01 7.53
CA GLY A 214 6.48 -10.01 8.40
C GLY A 214 5.34 -9.27 7.70
N VAL A 215 4.27 -8.96 8.42
CA VAL A 215 3.13 -8.21 7.90
C VAL A 215 2.75 -7.08 8.87
N THR A 216 2.67 -5.87 8.37
CA THR A 216 2.27 -4.69 9.14
C THR A 216 1.47 -3.74 8.23
N HIS A 217 0.56 -2.94 8.82
CA HIS A 217 -0.10 -1.92 8.01
C HIS A 217 0.85 -0.75 7.71
N SER A 218 1.31 -0.05 8.75
CA SER A 218 2.23 1.08 8.59
C SER A 218 3.69 0.64 8.71
N PRO A 219 4.57 1.00 7.75
CA PRO A 219 5.98 0.63 7.77
C PRO A 219 6.81 1.56 8.66
N GLU A 220 6.51 1.58 9.95
CA GLU A 220 7.28 2.38 10.92
C GLU A 220 8.67 1.76 11.14
N PRO A 221 9.77 2.55 11.03
CA PRO A 221 11.14 2.04 11.15
C PRO A 221 11.37 1.18 12.38
N ARG A 222 10.87 1.59 13.54
CA ARG A 222 11.00 0.85 14.80
C ARG A 222 10.44 -0.58 14.73
N VAL A 223 9.34 -0.79 13.97
CA VAL A 223 8.75 -2.12 13.76
C VAL A 223 9.53 -2.91 12.73
N LEU A 224 10.00 -2.25 11.67
CA LEU A 224 10.81 -2.88 10.64
C LEU A 224 12.16 -3.34 11.19
N ASP A 225 12.79 -2.56 12.08
CA ASP A 225 14.05 -2.90 12.72
C ASP A 225 13.92 -4.16 13.60
N THR A 226 12.79 -4.31 14.31
CA THR A 226 12.53 -5.51 15.11
C THR A 226 12.29 -6.74 14.24
N PHE A 227 11.55 -6.64 13.13
CA PHE A 227 11.42 -7.74 12.17
C PHE A 227 12.79 -8.14 11.57
N ALA A 228 13.63 -7.15 11.24
CA ALA A 228 14.96 -7.43 10.71
C ALA A 228 15.86 -8.11 11.76
N ALA A 229 15.82 -7.68 13.02
CA ALA A 229 16.57 -8.27 14.11
C ALA A 229 16.14 -9.72 14.40
N ASP A 230 14.84 -10.02 14.29
CA ASP A 230 14.30 -11.36 14.47
C ASP A 230 14.51 -12.29 13.25
N GLY A 231 15.13 -11.76 12.16
CA GLY A 231 15.58 -12.57 11.02
C GLY A 231 14.51 -12.86 9.99
N TYR A 232 13.51 -11.98 9.80
CA TYR A 232 12.54 -12.09 8.72
C TYR A 232 13.18 -11.81 7.34
N ASP A 233 12.72 -12.50 6.30
CA ASP A 233 13.22 -12.35 4.93
C ASP A 233 12.56 -11.21 4.18
N LEU A 234 11.26 -11.00 4.46
CA LEU A 234 10.41 -10.04 3.75
C LEU A 234 9.37 -9.44 4.71
N VAL A 235 9.21 -8.13 4.67
CA VAL A 235 8.06 -7.45 5.30
C VAL A 235 7.19 -6.81 4.23
N LEU A 236 5.87 -7.00 4.35
CA LEU A 236 4.85 -6.38 3.51
C LEU A 236 4.12 -5.29 4.30
N ALA A 237 3.98 -4.11 3.70
CA ALA A 237 3.30 -2.97 4.32
C ALA A 237 2.54 -2.12 3.30
N GLY A 238 1.56 -1.35 3.79
CA GLY A 238 0.76 -0.39 3.03
C GLY A 238 0.89 1.04 3.54
N HIS A 239 -0.25 1.68 3.85
CA HIS A 239 -0.39 2.96 4.56
C HIS A 239 0.12 4.21 3.84
N THR A 240 1.26 4.17 3.18
CA THR A 240 1.94 5.34 2.61
C THR A 240 1.24 5.91 1.39
N HIS A 241 0.37 5.14 0.74
CA HIS A 241 -0.21 5.43 -0.57
C HIS A 241 0.85 5.81 -1.61
N GLY A 242 2.06 5.24 -1.51
CA GLY A 242 3.20 5.57 -2.34
C GLY A 242 3.66 7.03 -2.23
N GLY A 243 3.27 7.70 -1.13
CA GLY A 243 3.42 9.13 -0.91
C GLY A 243 2.31 9.96 -1.54
N GLN A 244 1.29 9.34 -2.13
CA GLN A 244 0.05 9.90 -2.70
C GLN A 244 0.26 11.09 -3.67
N LEU A 245 0.99 12.12 -3.24
CA LEU A 245 1.46 13.24 -4.05
C LEU A 245 2.95 13.03 -4.37
N ARG A 246 3.24 12.82 -5.64
CA ARG A 246 4.61 12.63 -6.13
C ARG A 246 4.95 13.66 -7.19
N LEU A 247 6.17 14.16 -7.14
CA LEU A 247 6.70 14.99 -8.21
C LEU A 247 7.58 14.13 -9.14
N PRO A 248 7.39 14.24 -10.46
CA PRO A 248 8.28 13.58 -11.42
C PRO A 248 9.74 13.96 -11.15
N GLY A 249 10.64 12.96 -11.08
CA GLY A 249 12.05 13.15 -10.78
C GLY A 249 12.39 13.32 -9.28
N TYR A 250 11.48 13.83 -8.46
CA TYR A 250 11.72 14.03 -7.01
C TYR A 250 11.17 12.89 -6.14
N GLY A 251 10.06 12.28 -6.53
CA GLY A 251 9.42 11.20 -5.77
C GLY A 251 8.31 11.68 -4.83
N ALA A 252 8.08 10.92 -3.76
CA ALA A 252 7.03 11.20 -2.77
C ALA A 252 7.29 12.50 -1.98
N LEU A 253 6.23 13.26 -1.70
CA LEU A 253 6.34 14.45 -0.85
C LEU A 253 6.26 14.10 0.63
N VAL A 254 5.40 13.15 0.99
CA VAL A 254 5.18 12.68 2.38
C VAL A 254 4.87 11.19 2.39
N THR A 255 5.10 10.52 3.52
CA THR A 255 4.77 9.10 3.74
C THR A 255 3.68 8.88 4.78
N ASN A 256 3.33 9.89 5.56
CA ASN A 256 2.46 9.81 6.74
C ASN A 256 2.98 8.89 7.86
N CYS A 257 4.19 8.43 7.78
CA CYS A 257 4.93 7.66 8.78
C CYS A 257 6.40 8.11 8.77
N GLU A 258 7.23 7.54 9.63
CA GLU A 258 8.65 7.91 9.74
C GLU A 258 9.53 7.29 8.66
N LEU A 259 8.95 6.49 7.76
CA LEU A 259 9.67 5.86 6.66
C LEU A 259 10.26 6.91 5.70
N ASP A 260 11.50 6.67 5.25
CA ASP A 260 12.12 7.47 4.21
C ASP A 260 11.25 7.51 2.93
N ARG A 261 11.07 8.71 2.37
CA ARG A 261 10.19 8.95 1.23
C ARG A 261 10.57 8.19 -0.03
N SER A 262 11.85 7.86 -0.19
CA SER A 262 12.33 7.06 -1.32
C SER A 262 11.78 5.63 -1.29
N ARG A 263 11.40 5.13 -0.11
CA ARG A 263 10.85 3.80 0.15
C ARG A 263 9.32 3.74 0.20
N ALA A 264 8.65 4.86 -0.07
CA ALA A 264 7.20 4.96 0.03
C ALA A 264 6.42 3.98 -0.86
N ARG A 265 7.08 3.29 -1.79
CA ARG A 265 6.46 2.32 -2.71
C ARG A 265 7.49 1.38 -3.31
N GLY A 266 7.07 0.12 -3.50
CA GLY A 266 7.87 -0.92 -4.16
C GLY A 266 8.80 -1.64 -3.21
N ALA A 267 9.69 -2.44 -3.77
CA ALA A 267 10.64 -3.24 -3.00
C ALA A 267 11.94 -2.47 -2.71
N SER A 268 12.47 -2.64 -1.52
CA SER A 268 13.78 -2.11 -1.11
C SER A 268 14.40 -3.00 -0.04
N ARG A 269 15.71 -2.92 0.15
CA ARG A 269 16.39 -3.60 1.25
C ARG A 269 16.19 -2.83 2.56
N TRP A 270 15.94 -3.57 3.65
CA TRP A 270 15.93 -3.05 5.01
C TRP A 270 16.97 -3.80 5.84
N GLY A 271 17.93 -3.06 6.39
CA GLY A 271 19.12 -3.70 6.97
C GLY A 271 19.92 -4.45 5.90
N ALA A 272 20.62 -5.52 6.32
CA ALA A 272 21.48 -6.32 5.43
C ALA A 272 20.68 -7.33 4.61
N ASP A 273 19.73 -8.03 5.22
CA ASP A 273 19.19 -9.28 4.67
C ASP A 273 17.69 -9.25 4.39
N MET A 274 16.94 -8.33 5.03
CA MET A 274 15.50 -8.26 4.89
C MET A 274 15.08 -7.44 3.66
N TRP A 275 14.05 -7.88 2.96
CA TRP A 275 13.33 -7.08 1.97
C TRP A 275 12.12 -6.39 2.62
N LEU A 276 11.88 -5.17 2.22
CA LEU A 276 10.65 -4.43 2.49
C LEU A 276 9.92 -4.20 1.18
N HIS A 277 8.64 -4.56 1.11
CA HIS A 277 7.76 -4.14 0.03
C HIS A 277 6.62 -3.28 0.57
N VAL A 278 6.52 -2.05 0.08
CA VAL A 278 5.46 -1.11 0.43
C VAL A 278 4.52 -0.94 -0.75
N SER A 279 3.24 -1.23 -0.55
CA SER A 279 2.19 -1.00 -1.56
C SER A 279 1.74 0.46 -1.56
N ALA A 280 1.47 1.01 -2.74
CA ALA A 280 0.77 2.30 -2.83
C ALA A 280 -0.74 2.16 -2.61
N GLY A 281 -1.25 0.94 -2.47
CA GLY A 281 -2.65 0.66 -2.19
C GLY A 281 -3.60 0.86 -3.37
N LEU A 282 -4.80 0.32 -3.25
CA LEU A 282 -5.84 0.29 -4.28
C LEU A 282 -6.85 1.43 -4.16
N GLY A 283 -6.71 2.26 -3.15
CA GLY A 283 -7.59 3.39 -2.92
C GLY A 283 -6.93 4.49 -2.13
N THR A 284 -7.71 5.50 -1.84
CA THR A 284 -7.33 6.61 -0.99
C THR A 284 -8.49 6.95 -0.07
N SER A 285 -8.22 7.41 1.14
CA SER A 285 -9.26 7.96 1.99
C SER A 285 -10.07 9.02 1.22
N PRO A 286 -11.41 9.03 1.33
CA PRO A 286 -12.26 9.99 0.60
C PRO A 286 -11.90 11.47 0.82
N TYR A 287 -11.28 11.77 1.95
CA TYR A 287 -10.93 13.14 2.34
C TYR A 287 -9.42 13.44 2.24
N ALA A 288 -8.64 12.49 1.74
CA ALA A 288 -7.25 12.72 1.41
C ALA A 288 -7.11 13.45 0.06
N PRO A 289 -6.04 14.19 -0.19
CA PRO A 289 -5.76 14.73 -1.51
C PRO A 289 -5.83 13.63 -2.58
N PRO A 290 -6.30 13.91 -3.80
CA PRO A 290 -6.28 12.92 -4.86
C PRO A 290 -4.84 12.53 -5.20
N PRO A 291 -4.59 11.29 -5.64
CA PRO A 291 -3.25 10.85 -6.03
C PRO A 291 -2.76 11.64 -7.25
N PHE A 292 -1.48 11.98 -7.27
CA PHE A 292 -0.83 12.59 -8.43
C PHE A 292 0.53 11.92 -8.68
N ALA A 293 0.77 11.49 -9.91
CA ALA A 293 1.90 10.66 -10.34
C ALA A 293 2.08 9.38 -9.47
N CYS A 294 0.97 8.90 -8.90
CA CYS A 294 0.91 7.74 -8.02
C CYS A 294 -0.40 6.95 -8.20
N PRO A 295 -0.60 6.31 -9.36
CA PRO A 295 -1.81 5.52 -9.60
C PRO A 295 -1.94 4.40 -8.56
N PRO A 296 -3.19 4.06 -8.16
CA PRO A 296 -3.46 2.94 -7.26
C PRO A 296 -2.92 1.62 -7.81
N GLU A 297 -2.47 0.73 -6.92
CA GLU A 297 -1.84 -0.52 -7.35
C GLU A 297 -2.12 -1.71 -6.43
N ALA A 298 -2.15 -2.92 -7.01
CA ALA A 298 -1.85 -4.18 -6.36
C ALA A 298 -0.50 -4.67 -6.83
N SER A 299 0.17 -5.53 -6.05
CA SER A 299 1.49 -6.05 -6.42
C SER A 299 1.51 -7.58 -6.42
N LEU A 300 1.91 -8.16 -7.54
CA LEU A 300 2.23 -9.58 -7.64
C LEU A 300 3.74 -9.76 -7.44
N LEU A 301 4.11 -10.34 -6.32
CA LEU A 301 5.49 -10.57 -5.94
C LEU A 301 5.85 -12.03 -6.23
N THR A 302 6.85 -12.24 -7.06
CA THR A 302 7.41 -13.58 -7.29
C THR A 302 8.61 -13.75 -6.37
N LEU A 303 8.50 -14.63 -5.40
CA LEU A 303 9.62 -15.02 -4.55
C LEU A 303 10.48 -16.02 -5.29
N VAL A 304 11.77 -15.72 -5.41
CA VAL A 304 12.74 -16.55 -6.17
C VAL A 304 13.93 -16.94 -5.30
N PRO A 305 14.70 -17.97 -5.66
CA PRO A 305 15.91 -18.35 -4.95
C PRO A 305 16.92 -17.21 -4.87
N ARG A 306 17.64 -17.11 -3.75
CA ARG A 306 18.76 -16.18 -3.61
C ARG A 306 19.83 -16.53 -4.64
N GLY A 307 20.39 -15.52 -5.28
CA GLY A 307 21.37 -15.67 -6.36
C GLY A 307 20.78 -15.90 -7.76
N SER A 308 19.47 -16.10 -7.90
CA SER A 308 18.79 -16.29 -9.20
C SER A 308 18.23 -14.97 -9.76
N GLY A 309 18.90 -13.88 -9.68
CA GLY A 309 18.31 -12.66 -10.19
C GLY A 309 19.32 -11.57 -10.50
N THR A 310 19.20 -11.00 -11.69
CA THR A 310 19.97 -9.88 -12.23
C THR A 310 19.23 -8.54 -12.03
N THR A 311 18.50 -8.35 -10.97
CA THR A 311 17.84 -7.05 -10.76
C THR A 311 18.54 -6.27 -9.67
N ASP A 312 19.26 -5.22 -10.08
CA ASP A 312 19.62 -4.12 -9.18
C ASP A 312 18.36 -3.64 -8.47
N PRO A 313 18.26 -3.77 -7.12
CA PRO A 313 17.07 -3.37 -6.38
C PRO A 313 16.72 -1.88 -6.53
N ARG A 314 17.63 -1.09 -7.13
CA ARG A 314 17.44 0.32 -7.45
C ARG A 314 16.83 0.55 -8.84
N LYS A 315 16.80 -0.47 -9.71
CA LYS A 315 16.07 -0.37 -10.97
C LYS A 315 14.60 -0.67 -10.71
N PRO A 316 13.66 0.21 -11.10
CA PRO A 316 12.25 -0.11 -11.05
C PRO A 316 12.03 -1.41 -11.81
N ALA A 317 11.33 -2.36 -11.19
CA ALA A 317 10.94 -3.61 -11.83
C ALA A 317 10.41 -3.30 -13.24
N ARG A 318 10.83 -4.09 -14.24
CA ARG A 318 10.39 -3.90 -15.63
C ARG A 318 8.87 -3.71 -15.63
N ARG A 319 8.43 -2.56 -16.12
CA ARG A 319 7.03 -2.30 -16.39
C ARG A 319 6.55 -3.33 -17.43
N THR A 320 6.04 -4.43 -16.99
CA THR A 320 5.17 -5.23 -17.84
C THR A 320 3.80 -4.54 -17.74
N THR A 321 3.50 -3.70 -18.70
CA THR A 321 2.14 -3.22 -18.92
C THR A 321 1.35 -4.43 -19.40
N THR A 322 0.77 -5.16 -18.46
CA THR A 322 -0.29 -6.09 -18.81
C THR A 322 -1.45 -5.24 -19.33
N LYS A 323 -1.97 -5.63 -20.51
CA LYS A 323 -3.19 -5.04 -21.08
C LYS A 323 -4.24 -4.95 -19.98
N PRO A 324 -5.04 -3.88 -19.94
CA PRO A 324 -6.17 -3.84 -19.03
C PRO A 324 -7.00 -5.09 -19.27
N VAL A 325 -7.28 -5.84 -18.20
CA VAL A 325 -8.31 -6.86 -18.21
C VAL A 325 -9.59 -6.16 -18.64
N ARG A 326 -10.16 -6.58 -19.77
CA ARG A 326 -11.35 -5.95 -20.41
C ARG A 326 -12.60 -6.20 -19.60
#